data_bd8ebf8961e0d6371a831dd8cebd0076
#
_entry.id   bd8ebf8961e0d6371a831dd8cebd0076
#
_cell.length_a   1.000
_cell.length_b   1.000
_cell.length_c   1.000
_cell.angle_alpha   90.00
_cell.angle_beta   90.00
_cell.angle_gamma   90.00
#
_symmetry.space_group_name_H-M   'P 1'
#
loop_
_entity.id
_entity.type
_entity.pdbx_description
1 polymer ?
#
loop_
_entity_poly.entity_id
_entity_poly.type
_entity_poly.pdbx_seq_one_letter_code
_entity_poly.pdbx_strand_id
1 'polypeptide(L)'
;MPDHMTTMRLVGAALALVVAGAVDVVRAVDVPIAGKSVSIAARSARRTFAFRSEVDPAIAPPFVDPTLGAFLRVFVGSGPGQCHAEMALPAAFWSPLAGDGAQRGWRYRDQSASVQGIRTITIGRRKAGGQIRIKGRGAFPCGLESAQTGPLRVEFRLNALRYCASFGGSVRVNEVGGYRAAGAPAPAACLADGGVTVASLNVLHGVFCPGATNGCRRAERMALVRDFVVARGCPDVLAFQEVFNSSPTNENAQTLATLLTNACPAPYVSVYQGVNAVDDEMIFSRCPILDAETHHLLGPLRNVLRVRIDHPIGALDVYATHLASGGDLANSGCPGPFGPCPAECIAAGATTVRECQGIQMLGVIDATHDVPTPALALGDFNVEPGSFVYNAFVAHGLVDTYLLVGLPECDSMTGIGCTSGRIDDQLTDIENPALNQTERIDFIWLVPPAPGSNCTADVELPGDPDGDGVATRLFADVPNPFSGSCGPSPDPVCWASDHTGMQADLNCLF
;
A
#
# COMPACT_ATOMS: atom_id res chain seq x y z
N MET A 1 4.74 79.79 -3.53
CA MET A 1 4.45 79.79 -2.08
C MET A 1 3.14 79.03 -1.89
N PRO A 2 3.03 78.02 -1.09
CA PRO A 2 4.01 77.19 -0.41
C PRO A 2 3.99 75.70 -0.85
N ASP A 3 5.02 74.98 -0.39
CA ASP A 3 5.32 73.58 -0.54
C ASP A 3 4.26 72.63 0.02
N HIS A 4 3.98 71.53 -0.71
CA HIS A 4 3.39 70.33 -0.14
C HIS A 4 4.32 69.13 -0.36
N MET A 5 5.10 68.86 0.66
CA MET A 5 5.85 67.60 0.85
C MET A 5 4.86 66.47 1.11
N THR A 6 4.75 65.53 0.19
CA THR A 6 4.00 64.31 0.37
C THR A 6 4.96 63.21 0.86
N THR A 7 4.79 62.83 2.10
CA THR A 7 5.54 61.73 2.78
C THR A 7 5.08 60.38 2.24
N MET A 8 5.94 59.70 1.53
CA MET A 8 5.74 58.31 1.06
C MET A 8 6.07 57.36 2.23
N ARG A 9 5.05 56.72 2.79
CA ARG A 9 5.22 55.62 3.76
C ARG A 9 5.58 54.34 3.01
N LEU A 10 6.81 53.86 3.19
CA LEU A 10 7.21 52.50 2.82
C LEU A 10 6.52 51.52 3.77
N VAL A 11 5.63 50.70 3.24
CA VAL A 11 5.10 49.53 3.91
C VAL A 11 6.07 48.39 3.60
N GLY A 12 6.89 48.03 4.57
CA GLY A 12 7.74 46.85 4.49
C GLY A 12 6.91 45.58 4.58
N ALA A 13 6.78 44.87 3.47
CA ALA A 13 6.28 43.49 3.47
C ALA A 13 7.39 42.57 3.98
N ALA A 14 7.21 42.03 5.19
CA ALA A 14 8.03 40.96 5.68
C ALA A 14 7.67 39.68 4.93
N LEU A 15 8.56 39.24 4.05
CA LEU A 15 8.50 37.95 3.39
C LEU A 15 8.85 36.87 4.42
N ALA A 16 7.85 36.18 4.96
CA ALA A 16 8.07 35.00 5.78
C ALA A 16 8.54 33.88 4.85
N LEU A 17 9.84 33.57 4.90
CA LEU A 17 10.40 32.40 4.26
C LEU A 17 9.91 31.17 5.05
N VAL A 18 8.87 30.49 4.56
CA VAL A 18 8.53 29.15 5.03
C VAL A 18 9.58 28.20 4.43
N VAL A 19 10.58 27.87 5.23
CA VAL A 19 11.47 26.77 4.93
C VAL A 19 10.63 25.50 5.13
N ALA A 20 10.09 24.94 4.07
CA ALA A 20 9.58 23.59 4.05
C ALA A 20 10.80 22.67 4.25
N GLY A 21 11.06 22.31 5.49
CA GLY A 21 11.99 21.25 5.83
C GLY A 21 11.41 19.96 5.24
N ALA A 22 12.12 19.34 4.30
CA ALA A 22 11.86 17.98 3.93
C ALA A 22 11.96 17.15 5.22
N VAL A 23 10.83 16.65 5.69
CA VAL A 23 10.80 15.67 6.78
C VAL A 23 11.30 14.37 6.16
N ASP A 24 12.56 14.04 6.42
CA ASP A 24 13.08 12.72 6.07
C ASP A 24 12.19 11.67 6.72
N VAL A 25 11.48 10.93 5.88
CA VAL A 25 10.66 9.79 6.27
C VAL A 25 11.58 8.75 6.89
N VAL A 26 11.64 8.71 8.21
CA VAL A 26 12.41 7.72 8.94
C VAL A 26 11.64 6.40 8.90
N ARG A 27 11.87 5.63 7.85
CA ARG A 27 11.37 4.25 7.75
C ARG A 27 11.81 3.48 9.00
N ALA A 28 10.90 2.73 9.60
CA ALA A 28 11.24 1.90 10.74
C ALA A 28 12.36 0.93 10.33
N VAL A 29 13.47 0.95 11.06
CA VAL A 29 14.59 0.04 10.82
C VAL A 29 14.22 -1.31 11.41
N ASP A 30 14.06 -2.29 10.55
CA ASP A 30 13.76 -3.66 10.93
C ASP A 30 14.95 -4.33 11.58
N VAL A 31 14.70 -4.95 12.73
CA VAL A 31 15.70 -5.65 13.54
C VAL A 31 15.17 -7.07 13.84
N PRO A 32 15.36 -8.03 12.91
CA PRO A 32 15.04 -9.43 13.16
C PRO A 32 15.83 -9.97 14.35
N ILE A 33 15.15 -10.55 15.33
CA ILE A 33 15.77 -11.07 16.55
C ILE A 33 15.41 -12.53 16.82
N ALA A 34 16.33 -13.29 17.40
CA ALA A 34 16.03 -14.65 17.80
C ALA A 34 15.11 -14.70 19.03
N GLY A 35 14.08 -15.55 18.94
CA GLY A 35 13.09 -15.76 19.99
C GLY A 35 13.46 -16.92 20.91
N LYS A 36 13.65 -16.66 22.21
CA LYS A 36 13.89 -17.73 23.20
C LYS A 36 12.64 -18.51 23.52
N SER A 37 11.55 -17.81 23.78
CA SER A 37 10.27 -18.44 24.13
C SER A 37 9.10 -17.48 23.98
N VAL A 38 7.96 -18.05 23.61
CA VAL A 38 6.66 -17.37 23.67
C VAL A 38 5.63 -18.32 24.28
N SER A 39 4.69 -17.78 25.03
CA SER A 39 3.53 -18.53 25.55
C SER A 39 2.31 -17.65 25.70
N ILE A 40 1.18 -18.18 25.28
CA ILE A 40 -0.15 -17.60 25.52
C ILE A 40 -0.98 -18.69 26.16
N ALA A 41 -1.72 -18.35 27.22
CA ALA A 41 -2.72 -19.22 27.81
C ALA A 41 -4.00 -18.44 28.02
N ALA A 42 -5.07 -18.96 27.46
CA ALA A 42 -6.43 -18.36 27.49
C ALA A 42 -7.39 -19.31 28.24
N ARG A 43 -6.96 -19.87 29.36
CA ARG A 43 -7.78 -20.74 30.20
C ARG A 43 -8.64 -19.89 31.15
N SER A 44 -9.95 -19.97 31.01
CA SER A 44 -10.91 -19.18 31.80
C SER A 44 -10.81 -17.65 31.57
N ALA A 45 -11.42 -16.83 32.43
CA ALA A 45 -11.41 -15.37 32.33
C ALA A 45 -10.05 -14.67 32.49
N ARG A 46 -8.97 -15.42 32.68
CA ARG A 46 -7.62 -14.87 32.83
C ARG A 46 -6.72 -15.36 31.71
N ARG A 47 -6.41 -14.46 30.78
CA ARG A 47 -5.43 -14.71 29.73
C ARG A 47 -4.04 -14.31 30.22
N THR A 48 -3.00 -15.02 29.79
CA THR A 48 -1.59 -14.68 30.06
C THR A 48 -0.79 -14.66 28.79
N PHE A 49 0.12 -13.71 28.70
CA PHE A 49 1.10 -13.63 27.63
C PHE A 49 2.50 -13.50 28.19
N ALA A 50 3.44 -14.22 27.64
CA ALA A 50 4.86 -14.05 27.95
C ALA A 50 5.71 -14.23 26.69
N PHE A 51 6.61 -13.29 26.44
CA PHE A 51 7.62 -13.33 25.39
C PHE A 51 8.99 -13.07 25.98
N ARG A 52 10.00 -13.75 25.41
CA ARG A 52 11.41 -13.52 25.72
C ARG A 52 12.24 -13.72 24.47
N SER A 53 13.05 -12.72 24.08
CA SER A 53 14.07 -12.88 23.04
C SER A 53 15.27 -13.67 23.56
N GLU A 54 16.12 -14.19 22.70
CA GLU A 54 17.47 -14.52 23.08
C GLU A 54 18.25 -13.24 23.47
N VAL A 55 19.47 -13.39 23.96
CA VAL A 55 20.38 -12.27 24.09
C VAL A 55 20.97 -12.01 22.71
N ASP A 56 20.70 -10.85 22.16
CA ASP A 56 21.01 -10.56 20.77
C ASP A 56 21.85 -9.26 20.67
N PRO A 57 22.97 -9.27 19.92
CA PRO A 57 23.78 -8.08 19.70
C PRO A 57 23.04 -6.99 18.92
N ALA A 58 22.01 -7.33 18.13
CA ALA A 58 21.14 -6.36 17.47
C ALA A 58 20.28 -5.55 18.45
N ILE A 59 20.09 -6.04 19.68
CA ILE A 59 19.44 -5.33 20.79
C ILE A 59 20.55 -4.70 21.64
N ALA A 60 21.22 -3.69 21.12
CA ALA A 60 22.40 -3.09 21.79
C ALA A 60 22.15 -1.61 22.16
N PRO A 61 22.89 -1.09 23.18
CA PRO A 61 22.93 0.34 23.42
C PRO A 61 23.54 1.12 22.21
N PRO A 62 23.13 2.37 21.98
CA PRO A 62 22.15 3.11 22.78
C PRO A 62 20.73 2.64 22.51
N PHE A 63 19.96 2.38 23.57
CA PHE A 63 18.56 2.00 23.45
C PHE A 63 17.69 3.21 23.13
N VAL A 64 16.80 3.08 22.16
CA VAL A 64 15.82 4.12 21.80
C VAL A 64 14.90 4.40 22.97
N ASP A 65 14.56 5.66 23.14
CA ASP A 65 13.61 6.10 24.17
C ASP A 65 12.17 5.70 23.80
N PRO A 66 11.54 4.80 24.56
CA PRO A 66 10.19 4.35 24.27
C PRO A 66 9.11 5.39 24.61
N THR A 67 9.44 6.47 25.31
CA THR A 67 8.50 7.55 25.59
C THR A 67 8.16 8.38 24.35
N LEU A 68 8.99 8.28 23.30
CA LEU A 68 8.75 8.89 21.99
C LEU A 68 7.82 8.07 21.09
N GLY A 69 7.40 6.90 21.54
CA GLY A 69 6.50 5.99 20.85
C GLY A 69 6.94 4.53 21.04
N ALA A 70 6.04 3.72 21.56
CA ALA A 70 6.26 2.28 21.73
C ALA A 70 4.99 1.50 21.43
N PHE A 71 5.16 0.38 20.74
CA PHE A 71 4.07 -0.44 20.23
C PHE A 71 4.40 -1.93 20.32
N LEU A 72 3.42 -2.75 20.64
CA LEU A 72 3.55 -4.21 20.69
C LEU A 72 2.47 -4.85 19.82
N ARG A 73 2.88 -5.74 18.94
CA ARG A 73 1.99 -6.57 18.13
C ARG A 73 2.30 -8.05 18.36
N VAL A 74 1.26 -8.85 18.50
CA VAL A 74 1.36 -10.30 18.62
C VAL A 74 0.30 -10.94 17.75
N PHE A 75 0.72 -11.69 16.76
CA PHE A 75 -0.22 -12.25 15.78
C PHE A 75 0.27 -13.59 15.23
N VAL A 76 -0.65 -14.37 14.65
CA VAL A 76 -0.32 -15.63 13.99
C VAL A 76 -0.62 -15.51 12.50
N GLY A 77 -1.69 -15.52 12.02
CA GLY A 77 -2.16 -15.45 10.65
C GLY A 77 -3.60 -15.01 10.65
N SER A 78 -4.17 -14.98 9.49
CA SER A 78 -5.56 -14.65 9.26
C SER A 78 -6.47 -15.85 9.54
N GLY A 79 -7.60 -15.62 10.14
CA GLY A 79 -8.66 -16.60 10.32
C GLY A 79 -9.38 -16.47 11.65
N PRO A 80 -10.65 -16.89 11.71
CA PRO A 80 -11.42 -16.87 12.94
C PRO A 80 -10.72 -17.66 14.05
N GLY A 81 -10.58 -17.05 15.22
CA GLY A 81 -9.94 -17.67 16.38
C GLY A 81 -8.42 -17.69 16.39
N GLN A 82 -7.76 -17.07 15.41
CA GLN A 82 -6.32 -16.85 15.42
C GLN A 82 -5.93 -15.71 16.37
N CYS A 83 -4.69 -15.75 16.87
CA CYS A 83 -4.18 -14.70 17.73
C CYS A 83 -3.91 -13.44 16.93
N HIS A 84 -4.53 -12.34 17.34
CA HIS A 84 -4.17 -11.00 16.90
C HIS A 84 -4.30 -10.01 18.06
N ALA A 85 -3.25 -9.25 18.36
CA ALA A 85 -3.21 -8.27 19.42
C ALA A 85 -2.28 -7.13 19.04
N GLU A 86 -2.80 -5.92 19.03
CA GLU A 86 -2.08 -4.67 18.79
C GLU A 86 -2.26 -3.70 19.95
N MET A 87 -1.16 -3.10 20.43
CA MET A 87 -1.17 -2.32 21.65
C MET A 87 -0.21 -1.15 21.57
N ALA A 88 -0.73 0.07 21.58
CA ALA A 88 0.07 1.25 21.88
C ALA A 88 0.47 1.24 23.37
N LEU A 89 1.72 1.53 23.67
CA LEU A 89 2.26 1.47 25.04
C LEU A 89 2.54 2.89 25.55
N PRO A 90 1.67 3.47 26.39
CA PRO A 90 1.76 4.86 26.80
C PRO A 90 3.09 5.24 27.44
N ALA A 91 3.59 6.40 27.10
CA ALA A 91 4.84 6.97 27.62
C ALA A 91 4.91 7.02 29.15
N ALA A 92 3.78 7.28 29.82
CA ALA A 92 3.71 7.42 31.28
C ALA A 92 4.10 6.16 32.05
N PHE A 93 4.07 4.97 31.44
CA PHE A 93 4.44 3.71 32.11
C PHE A 93 5.90 3.31 31.90
N TRP A 94 6.67 4.10 31.16
CA TRP A 94 8.08 3.82 30.91
C TRP A 94 9.00 4.52 31.90
N SER A 95 10.07 3.86 32.28
CA SER A 95 11.14 4.39 33.12
C SER A 95 12.50 3.82 32.73
N PRO A 96 13.58 4.61 32.83
CA PRO A 96 14.93 4.11 32.54
C PRO A 96 15.39 3.10 33.59
N LEU A 97 16.17 2.11 33.16
CA LEU A 97 16.83 1.17 34.07
C LEU A 97 18.06 1.82 34.70
N ALA A 98 18.15 1.76 36.04
CA ALA A 98 19.25 2.32 36.81
C ALA A 98 19.56 3.81 36.48
N GLY A 99 18.52 4.58 36.09
CA GLY A 99 18.65 6.01 35.79
C GLY A 99 19.21 6.36 34.40
N ASP A 100 19.64 5.38 33.63
CA ASP A 100 20.21 5.58 32.28
C ASP A 100 19.53 4.64 31.27
N GLY A 101 18.49 5.15 30.64
CA GLY A 101 17.73 4.40 29.64
C GLY A 101 18.55 4.07 28.40
N ALA A 102 19.33 5.00 27.91
CA ALA A 102 20.10 4.80 26.68
C ALA A 102 21.18 3.71 26.82
N GLN A 103 21.85 3.60 27.97
CA GLN A 103 22.93 2.63 28.17
C GLN A 103 22.49 1.35 28.88
N ARG A 104 21.51 1.42 29.76
CA ARG A 104 21.05 0.31 30.59
C ARG A 104 19.80 -0.33 30.05
N GLY A 105 18.93 0.45 29.38
CA GLY A 105 17.63 0.05 28.83
C GLY A 105 16.45 0.64 29.60
N TRP A 106 15.27 0.15 29.28
CA TRP A 106 13.99 0.69 29.70
C TRP A 106 13.09 -0.36 30.30
N ARG A 107 12.19 0.08 31.20
CA ARG A 107 11.16 -0.75 31.80
C ARG A 107 9.80 -0.07 31.66
N TYR A 108 8.84 -0.81 31.08
CA TYR A 108 7.41 -0.53 31.13
C TYR A 108 6.81 -1.21 32.36
N ARG A 109 5.95 -0.51 33.10
CA ARG A 109 5.24 -1.07 34.25
C ARG A 109 3.85 -0.49 34.35
N ASP A 110 2.84 -1.29 34.04
CA ASP A 110 1.42 -1.02 34.25
C ASP A 110 0.86 -2.06 35.22
N GLN A 111 0.69 -1.69 36.50
CA GLN A 111 0.20 -2.62 37.53
C GLN A 111 -1.24 -3.01 37.32
N SER A 112 -2.04 -2.09 36.77
CA SER A 112 -3.46 -2.28 36.46
C SER A 112 -3.68 -3.16 35.23
N ALA A 113 -2.65 -3.32 34.40
CA ALA A 113 -2.75 -3.98 33.09
C ALA A 113 -3.82 -3.31 32.19
N SER A 114 -3.92 -1.98 32.28
CA SER A 114 -4.92 -1.17 31.57
C SER A 114 -4.78 -1.26 30.05
N VAL A 115 -3.56 -1.48 29.56
CA VAL A 115 -3.30 -1.67 28.14
C VAL A 115 -3.40 -3.15 27.82
N GLN A 116 -4.57 -3.60 27.47
CA GLN A 116 -4.89 -4.95 27.00
C GLN A 116 -4.15 -6.08 27.75
N GLY A 117 -4.02 -5.95 29.04
CA GLY A 117 -3.41 -6.96 29.91
C GLY A 117 -1.88 -6.94 29.97
N ILE A 118 -1.16 -6.05 29.29
CA ILE A 118 0.28 -5.94 29.39
C ILE A 118 0.67 -5.30 30.75
N ARG A 119 1.53 -5.99 31.50
CA ARG A 119 1.98 -5.54 32.83
C ARG A 119 3.41 -5.04 32.86
N THR A 120 4.30 -5.73 32.19
CA THR A 120 5.72 -5.37 32.22
C THR A 120 6.39 -5.68 30.89
N ILE A 121 7.19 -4.71 30.43
CA ILE A 121 8.16 -4.93 29.37
C ILE A 121 9.52 -4.50 29.91
N THR A 122 10.56 -5.21 29.54
CA THR A 122 11.93 -4.82 29.84
C THR A 122 12.76 -5.02 28.57
N ILE A 123 13.38 -3.95 28.11
CA ILE A 123 14.46 -4.00 27.15
C ILE A 123 15.73 -3.56 27.87
N GLY A 124 16.76 -4.38 27.85
CA GLY A 124 17.93 -4.06 28.67
C GLY A 124 19.18 -4.83 28.30
N ARG A 125 20.31 -4.19 28.62
CA ARG A 125 21.65 -4.70 28.36
C ARG A 125 21.92 -6.05 29.03
N ARG A 126 22.63 -6.92 28.34
CA ARG A 126 23.23 -8.17 28.79
C ARG A 126 24.71 -8.22 28.39
N LYS A 127 25.43 -9.25 28.86
CA LYS A 127 26.88 -9.38 28.61
C LYS A 127 27.22 -9.38 27.09
N ALA A 128 26.39 -10.01 26.27
CA ALA A 128 26.63 -10.19 24.83
C ALA A 128 25.58 -9.47 23.94
N GLY A 129 24.97 -8.37 24.40
CA GLY A 129 23.96 -7.65 23.64
C GLY A 129 22.82 -7.15 24.53
N GLY A 130 21.58 -7.23 24.06
CA GLY A 130 20.39 -6.90 24.84
C GLY A 130 19.36 -8.02 24.84
N GLN A 131 18.31 -7.84 25.59
CA GLN A 131 17.20 -8.78 25.69
C GLN A 131 15.88 -8.07 25.92
N ILE A 132 14.84 -8.50 25.20
CA ILE A 132 13.46 -8.07 25.39
C ILE A 132 12.71 -9.14 26.16
N ARG A 133 11.92 -8.71 27.16
CA ARG A 133 11.01 -9.56 27.95
C ARG A 133 9.69 -8.85 28.10
N ILE A 134 8.61 -9.53 27.77
CA ILE A 134 7.25 -9.02 27.88
C ILE A 134 6.43 -9.98 28.73
N LYS A 135 5.59 -9.45 29.59
CA LYS A 135 4.63 -10.22 30.40
C LYS A 135 3.29 -9.50 30.46
N GLY A 136 2.24 -10.25 30.15
CA GLY A 136 0.86 -9.81 30.25
C GLY A 136 0.03 -10.76 31.12
N ARG A 137 -1.05 -10.22 31.71
CA ARG A 137 -2.05 -10.99 32.45
C ARG A 137 -3.35 -10.20 32.55
N GLY A 138 -4.47 -10.83 32.23
CA GLY A 138 -5.79 -10.21 32.28
C GLY A 138 -6.47 -10.21 30.92
N ALA A 139 -6.77 -9.05 30.38
CA ALA A 139 -7.51 -8.87 29.13
C ALA A 139 -6.67 -8.97 27.86
N PHE A 140 -5.63 -9.81 27.83
CA PHE A 140 -4.81 -9.98 26.61
C PHE A 140 -5.69 -10.47 25.44
N PRO A 141 -5.71 -9.77 24.29
CA PRO A 141 -6.77 -9.96 23.28
C PRO A 141 -6.64 -11.23 22.44
N CYS A 142 -5.50 -11.93 22.42
CA CYS A 142 -5.40 -13.20 21.72
C CYS A 142 -6.38 -14.23 22.27
N GLY A 143 -7.47 -14.47 21.57
CA GLY A 143 -8.40 -15.55 21.84
C GLY A 143 -7.88 -16.82 21.21
N LEU A 144 -7.33 -17.76 21.69
CA LEU A 144 -6.92 -19.03 21.08
C LEU A 144 -8.14 -19.96 20.95
N GLU A 145 -9.10 -19.57 20.12
CA GLU A 145 -10.36 -20.30 19.95
C GLU A 145 -10.19 -21.52 19.03
N SER A 146 -9.09 -21.53 18.27
CA SER A 146 -8.64 -22.66 17.47
C SER A 146 -7.12 -22.88 17.64
N ALA A 147 -6.63 -24.04 17.20
CA ALA A 147 -5.20 -24.24 17.00
C ALA A 147 -4.69 -23.23 15.96
N GLN A 148 -3.51 -22.68 16.19
CA GLN A 148 -2.95 -21.63 15.33
C GLN A 148 -2.38 -22.25 14.05
N THR A 149 -2.70 -21.69 12.89
CA THR A 149 -2.35 -22.26 11.59
C THR A 149 -0.96 -21.87 11.09
N GLY A 150 -0.32 -20.89 11.73
CA GLY A 150 0.99 -20.38 11.34
C GLY A 150 1.92 -20.07 12.51
N PRO A 151 3.10 -19.53 12.25
CA PRO A 151 4.03 -19.13 13.28
C PRO A 151 3.47 -17.94 14.07
N LEU A 152 3.57 -18.00 15.39
CA LEU A 152 3.27 -16.85 16.25
C LEU A 152 4.40 -15.83 16.12
N ARG A 153 4.03 -14.61 15.77
CA ARG A 153 4.93 -13.48 15.60
C ARG A 153 4.79 -12.51 16.74
N VAL A 154 5.90 -11.92 17.12
CA VAL A 154 5.96 -10.85 18.12
C VAL A 154 6.76 -9.72 17.53
N GLU A 155 6.14 -8.58 17.36
CA GLU A 155 6.77 -7.34 16.92
C GLU A 155 6.73 -6.34 18.07
N PHE A 156 7.86 -5.72 18.31
CA PHE A 156 8.01 -4.70 19.35
C PHE A 156 8.70 -3.48 18.75
N ARG A 157 7.94 -2.42 18.58
CA ARG A 157 8.42 -1.17 18.00
C ARG A 157 8.77 -0.15 19.07
N LEU A 158 9.89 0.52 18.89
CA LEU A 158 10.33 1.66 19.66
C LEU A 158 10.70 2.79 18.70
N ASN A 159 9.81 3.77 18.55
CA ASN A 159 9.98 4.84 17.56
C ASN A 159 10.35 4.23 16.17
N ALA A 160 11.49 4.58 15.61
CA ALA A 160 11.96 4.11 14.31
C ALA A 160 12.59 2.69 14.30
N LEU A 161 12.64 1.97 15.42
CA LEU A 161 13.14 0.59 15.46
C LEU A 161 12.01 -0.42 15.64
N ARG A 162 11.98 -1.47 14.81
CA ARG A 162 11.03 -2.57 14.90
C ARG A 162 11.76 -3.89 15.12
N TYR A 163 11.67 -4.44 16.34
CA TYR A 163 12.17 -5.77 16.68
C TYR A 163 11.13 -6.82 16.35
N CYS A 164 11.49 -7.88 15.64
CA CYS A 164 10.56 -8.96 15.30
C CYS A 164 11.12 -10.35 15.56
N ALA A 165 10.27 -11.27 16.03
CA ALA A 165 10.56 -12.67 16.24
C ALA A 165 9.40 -13.54 15.72
N SER A 166 9.72 -14.72 15.13
CA SER A 166 8.72 -15.62 14.53
C SER A 166 8.87 -17.04 15.06
N PHE A 167 7.84 -17.56 15.72
CA PHE A 167 7.84 -18.87 16.40
C PHE A 167 7.01 -19.90 15.63
N GLY A 168 7.62 -20.61 14.70
CA GLY A 168 6.96 -21.66 13.90
C GLY A 168 7.66 -23.02 13.92
N GLY A 169 8.95 -23.08 14.33
CA GLY A 169 9.75 -24.30 14.27
C GLY A 169 9.52 -25.28 15.43
N SER A 170 9.72 -24.83 16.69
CA SER A 170 9.62 -25.67 17.89
C SER A 170 8.36 -25.35 18.70
N VAL A 171 7.20 -25.63 18.12
CA VAL A 171 5.91 -25.48 18.81
C VAL A 171 5.69 -26.67 19.74
N ARG A 172 5.47 -26.39 21.03
CA ARG A 172 5.27 -27.40 22.08
C ARG A 172 3.80 -27.59 22.47
N VAL A 173 3.02 -26.54 22.33
CA VAL A 173 1.57 -26.52 22.59
C VAL A 173 0.94 -25.67 21.49
N ASN A 174 -0.06 -26.20 20.83
CA ASN A 174 -0.88 -25.50 19.86
C ASN A 174 -2.29 -26.11 19.90
N GLU A 175 -3.09 -25.63 20.81
CA GLU A 175 -4.44 -26.15 21.09
C GLU A 175 -5.38 -24.99 21.46
N VAL A 176 -6.68 -25.25 21.49
CA VAL A 176 -7.67 -24.32 22.00
C VAL A 176 -7.26 -23.85 23.40
N GLY A 177 -7.13 -22.53 23.59
CA GLY A 177 -6.74 -21.91 24.85
C GLY A 177 -5.25 -21.99 25.19
N GLY A 178 -4.38 -22.49 24.32
CA GLY A 178 -2.96 -22.59 24.61
C GLY A 178 -2.02 -22.58 23.41
N TYR A 179 -1.02 -21.70 23.45
CA TYR A 179 0.11 -21.72 22.51
C TYR A 179 1.44 -21.60 23.27
N ARG A 180 2.41 -22.44 22.94
CA ARG A 180 3.76 -22.36 23.50
C ARG A 180 4.80 -22.79 22.48
N ALA A 181 5.80 -21.94 22.24
CA ALA A 181 6.93 -22.25 21.37
C ALA A 181 8.24 -21.75 21.97
N ALA A 182 9.36 -22.29 21.49
CA ALA A 182 10.70 -21.93 21.96
C ALA A 182 11.74 -22.08 20.84
N GLY A 183 12.90 -21.41 21.01
CA GLY A 183 14.07 -21.59 20.16
C GLY A 183 13.85 -21.15 18.70
N ALA A 184 13.20 -20.00 18.50
CA ALA A 184 13.00 -19.46 17.17
C ALA A 184 14.26 -18.74 16.67
N PRO A 185 14.81 -19.08 15.49
CA PRO A 185 15.85 -18.27 14.87
C PRO A 185 15.34 -16.87 14.54
N ALA A 186 16.23 -15.90 14.35
CA ALA A 186 15.85 -14.62 13.81
C ALA A 186 15.25 -14.84 12.41
N PRO A 187 14.08 -14.26 12.10
CA PRO A 187 13.54 -14.33 10.75
C PRO A 187 14.45 -13.61 9.76
N ALA A 188 14.38 -13.96 8.48
CA ALA A 188 15.20 -13.31 7.45
C ALA A 188 14.91 -11.79 7.33
N ALA A 189 13.66 -11.42 7.54
CA ALA A 189 13.20 -10.03 7.64
C ALA A 189 12.06 -9.94 8.66
N CYS A 190 11.79 -8.76 9.20
CA CYS A 190 10.50 -8.48 9.81
C CYS A 190 9.45 -8.52 8.69
N LEU A 191 8.31 -9.13 8.97
CA LEU A 191 7.21 -8.97 8.03
C LEU A 191 6.85 -7.50 7.95
N ALA A 192 6.47 -7.05 6.78
CA ALA A 192 5.82 -5.76 6.63
C ALA A 192 4.73 -5.64 7.70
N ASP A 193 4.57 -4.48 8.31
CA ASP A 193 3.42 -4.21 9.19
C ASP A 193 2.22 -4.79 8.48
N GLY A 194 1.30 -5.47 9.16
CA GLY A 194 0.22 -6.29 8.50
C GLY A 194 -0.61 -5.58 7.44
N GLY A 195 -0.07 -4.53 6.87
CA GLY A 195 -0.50 -3.80 5.73
C GLY A 195 0.03 -4.41 4.42
N VAL A 196 -0.72 -4.23 3.38
CA VAL A 196 -0.30 -4.43 2.00
C VAL A 196 -0.17 -3.07 1.33
N THR A 197 0.99 -2.79 0.77
CA THR A 197 1.21 -1.60 -0.06
C THR A 197 0.87 -1.93 -1.50
N VAL A 198 -0.09 -1.23 -2.07
CA VAL A 198 -0.56 -1.45 -3.44
C VAL A 198 -0.43 -0.18 -4.23
N ALA A 199 0.07 -0.26 -5.45
CA ALA A 199 0.09 0.88 -6.35
C ALA A 199 -0.45 0.52 -7.74
N SER A 200 -1.07 1.49 -8.40
CA SER A 200 -1.60 1.40 -9.77
C SER A 200 -1.16 2.60 -10.58
N LEU A 201 -0.80 2.36 -11.85
CA LEU A 201 -0.45 3.42 -12.79
C LEU A 201 -0.72 2.96 -14.23
N ASN A 202 -1.49 3.73 -14.97
CA ASN A 202 -1.50 3.65 -16.43
C ASN A 202 -0.14 4.19 -16.93
N VAL A 203 0.63 3.36 -17.65
CA VAL A 203 2.02 3.68 -18.04
C VAL A 203 2.15 4.30 -19.43
N LEU A 204 1.05 4.61 -20.05
CA LEU A 204 0.96 5.14 -21.43
C LEU A 204 1.66 4.25 -22.45
N HIS A 205 0.92 3.53 -23.27
CA HIS A 205 1.48 2.68 -24.33
C HIS A 205 2.29 3.48 -25.37
N GLY A 206 1.95 4.76 -25.60
CA GLY A 206 2.65 5.65 -26.50
C GLY A 206 2.59 5.26 -27.98
N VAL A 207 1.59 4.46 -28.39
CA VAL A 207 1.42 3.98 -29.77
C VAL A 207 1.06 5.13 -30.72
N PHE A 208 0.27 6.07 -30.24
CA PHE A 208 -0.23 7.19 -31.02
C PHE A 208 0.65 8.45 -30.96
N CYS A 209 1.77 8.38 -30.28
CA CYS A 209 2.68 9.53 -30.17
C CYS A 209 3.17 9.99 -31.55
N PRO A 210 2.99 11.29 -31.92
CA PRO A 210 3.33 11.80 -33.24
C PRO A 210 4.80 11.63 -33.57
N GLY A 211 5.09 11.03 -34.74
CA GLY A 211 6.46 10.83 -35.22
C GLY A 211 7.38 10.00 -34.36
N ALA A 212 6.85 9.34 -33.36
CA ALA A 212 7.63 8.68 -32.33
C ALA A 212 7.83 7.20 -32.65
N THR A 213 8.94 6.85 -33.22
CA THR A 213 9.42 5.47 -33.23
C THR A 213 9.77 4.95 -31.84
N ASN A 214 9.86 5.83 -30.83
CA ASN A 214 10.25 5.53 -29.45
C ASN A 214 9.10 5.57 -28.44
N GLY A 215 7.84 5.64 -28.89
CA GLY A 215 6.65 5.60 -28.03
C GLY A 215 6.61 6.71 -26.98
N CYS A 216 6.76 7.97 -27.36
CA CYS A 216 6.85 9.11 -26.44
C CYS A 216 7.97 8.92 -25.40
N ARG A 217 9.19 8.69 -25.85
CA ARG A 217 10.37 8.50 -24.98
C ARG A 217 10.18 7.34 -23.97
N ARG A 218 9.56 6.26 -24.42
CA ARG A 218 9.14 5.13 -23.57
C ARG A 218 10.24 4.61 -22.66
N ALA A 219 11.46 4.44 -23.14
CA ALA A 219 12.57 3.92 -22.33
C ALA A 219 12.86 4.83 -21.11
N GLU A 220 12.83 6.15 -21.31
CA GLU A 220 13.04 7.13 -20.26
C GLU A 220 11.85 7.16 -19.28
N ARG A 221 10.62 7.07 -19.79
CA ARG A 221 9.42 7.00 -18.97
C ARG A 221 9.39 5.75 -18.10
N MET A 222 9.75 4.57 -18.64
CA MET A 222 9.85 3.34 -17.85
C MET A 222 10.95 3.42 -16.78
N ALA A 223 12.06 4.09 -17.08
CA ALA A 223 13.09 4.37 -16.08
C ALA A 223 12.56 5.30 -14.96
N LEU A 224 11.77 6.31 -15.33
CA LEU A 224 11.16 7.23 -14.38
C LEU A 224 10.07 6.53 -13.53
N VAL A 225 9.27 5.62 -14.11
CA VAL A 225 8.35 4.74 -13.37
C VAL A 225 9.12 3.96 -12.30
N ARG A 226 10.24 3.32 -12.66
CA ARG A 226 11.10 2.62 -11.71
C ARG A 226 11.55 3.53 -10.56
N ASP A 227 11.99 4.74 -10.87
CA ASP A 227 12.52 5.67 -9.85
C ASP A 227 11.42 6.10 -8.87
N PHE A 228 10.20 6.35 -9.36
CA PHE A 228 9.04 6.58 -8.49
C PHE A 228 8.68 5.36 -7.64
N VAL A 229 8.65 4.16 -8.21
CA VAL A 229 8.37 2.92 -7.45
C VAL A 229 9.41 2.73 -6.33
N VAL A 230 10.68 2.97 -6.62
CA VAL A 230 11.76 2.89 -5.61
C VAL A 230 11.59 3.95 -4.53
N ALA A 231 11.29 5.20 -4.92
CA ALA A 231 11.04 6.29 -3.97
C ALA A 231 9.84 6.02 -3.06
N ARG A 232 8.84 5.28 -3.54
CA ARG A 232 7.68 4.80 -2.77
C ARG A 232 7.94 3.50 -1.99
N GLY A 233 9.20 3.07 -1.90
CA GLY A 233 9.61 1.94 -1.08
C GLY A 233 9.32 0.58 -1.69
N CYS A 234 9.08 0.48 -3.00
CA CYS A 234 8.76 -0.76 -3.68
C CYS A 234 7.50 -1.42 -3.10
N PRO A 235 6.30 -0.96 -3.43
CA PRO A 235 5.04 -1.51 -2.96
C PRO A 235 4.96 -3.04 -3.11
N ASP A 236 4.19 -3.71 -2.26
CA ASP A 236 4.06 -5.18 -2.29
C ASP A 236 3.38 -5.66 -3.58
N VAL A 237 2.45 -4.85 -4.10
CA VAL A 237 1.72 -5.10 -5.33
C VAL A 237 1.74 -3.85 -6.22
N LEU A 238 2.06 -4.03 -7.51
CA LEU A 238 1.98 -2.98 -8.52
C LEU A 238 1.08 -3.47 -9.65
N ALA A 239 0.16 -2.65 -10.11
CA ALA A 239 -0.63 -2.92 -11.30
C ALA A 239 -0.42 -1.80 -12.32
N PHE A 240 -0.12 -2.19 -13.53
CA PHE A 240 0.07 -1.29 -14.65
C PHE A 240 -0.97 -1.55 -15.73
N GLN A 241 -1.48 -0.48 -16.33
CA GLN A 241 -2.36 -0.49 -17.50
C GLN A 241 -1.59 0.04 -18.71
N GLU A 242 -2.09 -0.20 -19.90
CA GLU A 242 -1.45 0.17 -21.16
C GLU A 242 -0.04 -0.41 -21.35
N VAL A 243 0.18 -1.62 -20.81
CA VAL A 243 1.45 -2.30 -21.00
C VAL A 243 1.54 -2.85 -22.41
N PHE A 244 2.37 -2.20 -23.21
CA PHE A 244 2.54 -2.51 -24.64
C PHE A 244 3.59 -3.58 -24.88
N ASN A 245 3.28 -4.58 -25.71
CA ASN A 245 4.18 -5.70 -25.99
C ASN A 245 4.09 -6.25 -27.44
N SER A 246 3.84 -5.42 -28.43
CA SER A 246 3.58 -5.85 -29.81
C SER A 246 4.82 -6.09 -30.67
N SER A 247 6.03 -5.83 -30.18
CA SER A 247 7.27 -5.95 -30.98
C SER A 247 8.49 -6.17 -30.09
N PRO A 248 9.51 -6.92 -30.53
CA PRO A 248 10.77 -7.07 -29.80
C PRO A 248 11.47 -5.77 -29.42
N THR A 249 11.14 -4.67 -30.12
CA THR A 249 11.69 -3.34 -29.82
C THR A 249 10.82 -2.51 -28.88
N ASN A 250 9.63 -2.99 -28.51
CA ASN A 250 8.61 -2.27 -27.75
C ASN A 250 8.13 -3.05 -26.51
N GLU A 251 8.98 -3.87 -25.93
CA GLU A 251 8.65 -4.75 -24.82
C GLU A 251 8.57 -4.01 -23.48
N ASN A 252 7.49 -3.25 -23.24
CA ASN A 252 7.28 -2.59 -21.94
C ASN A 252 7.21 -3.58 -20.80
N ALA A 253 6.49 -4.69 -20.97
CA ALA A 253 6.38 -5.73 -19.98
C ALA A 253 7.75 -6.25 -19.52
N GLN A 254 8.61 -6.64 -20.46
CA GLN A 254 9.96 -7.14 -20.17
C GLN A 254 10.87 -6.03 -19.59
N THR A 255 10.75 -4.81 -20.10
CA THR A 255 11.51 -3.67 -19.62
C THR A 255 11.14 -3.35 -18.16
N LEU A 256 9.85 -3.24 -17.83
CA LEU A 256 9.36 -3.02 -16.47
C LEU A 256 9.81 -4.14 -15.54
N ALA A 257 9.63 -5.41 -15.95
CA ALA A 257 10.06 -6.55 -15.14
C ALA A 257 11.55 -6.49 -14.81
N THR A 258 12.39 -6.17 -15.80
CA THR A 258 13.84 -6.05 -15.60
C THR A 258 14.21 -4.87 -14.69
N LEU A 259 13.64 -3.70 -14.94
CA LEU A 259 13.94 -2.48 -14.18
C LEU A 259 13.54 -2.62 -12.72
N LEU A 260 12.34 -3.11 -12.45
CA LEU A 260 11.80 -3.21 -11.08
C LEU A 260 12.47 -4.33 -10.28
N THR A 261 12.72 -5.51 -10.90
CA THR A 261 13.41 -6.62 -10.24
C THR A 261 14.83 -6.24 -9.82
N ASN A 262 15.52 -5.43 -10.61
CA ASN A 262 16.89 -5.01 -10.31
C ASN A 262 16.97 -3.83 -9.33
N ALA A 263 15.91 -3.03 -9.21
CA ALA A 263 15.92 -1.81 -8.40
C ALA A 263 15.37 -2.01 -6.99
N CYS A 264 14.50 -2.99 -6.79
CA CYS A 264 13.85 -3.23 -5.50
C CYS A 264 14.57 -4.29 -4.66
N PRO A 265 14.60 -4.17 -3.32
CA PRO A 265 15.33 -5.08 -2.43
C PRO A 265 14.87 -6.54 -2.48
N ALA A 266 13.58 -6.77 -2.78
CA ALA A 266 13.02 -8.09 -3.03
C ALA A 266 12.56 -8.14 -4.50
N PRO A 267 12.92 -9.20 -5.25
CA PRO A 267 12.51 -9.31 -6.64
C PRO A 267 11.00 -9.43 -6.75
N TYR A 268 10.45 -8.80 -7.77
CA TYR A 268 9.05 -9.00 -8.13
C TYR A 268 8.90 -10.28 -8.95
N VAL A 269 7.82 -11.01 -8.68
CA VAL A 269 7.21 -11.92 -9.64
C VAL A 269 6.09 -11.18 -10.35
N SER A 270 5.80 -11.49 -11.61
CA SER A 270 4.81 -10.76 -12.39
C SER A 270 3.97 -11.66 -13.27
N VAL A 271 2.75 -11.22 -13.52
CA VAL A 271 1.84 -11.75 -14.53
C VAL A 271 1.54 -10.63 -15.51
N TYR A 272 1.83 -10.92 -16.77
CA TYR A 272 1.42 -10.09 -17.89
C TYR A 272 0.25 -10.76 -18.59
N GLN A 273 -0.79 -10.01 -18.88
CA GLN A 273 -2.03 -10.57 -19.45
C GLN A 273 -1.81 -11.19 -20.83
N GLY A 274 -1.15 -10.48 -21.74
CA GLY A 274 -0.68 -11.00 -23.03
C GLY A 274 -1.81 -11.34 -24.00
N VAL A 275 -2.99 -10.76 -23.85
CA VAL A 275 -4.16 -11.02 -24.72
C VAL A 275 -4.21 -10.02 -25.86
N ASN A 276 -3.76 -8.80 -25.59
CA ASN A 276 -3.74 -7.69 -26.56
C ASN A 276 -2.31 -7.22 -26.79
N ALA A 277 -2.04 -6.75 -28.01
CA ALA A 277 -0.70 -6.31 -28.34
C ALA A 277 -0.37 -4.89 -27.84
N VAL A 278 -1.40 -4.10 -27.50
CA VAL A 278 -1.26 -2.64 -27.36
C VAL A 278 -1.79 -2.10 -26.03
N ASP A 279 -2.57 -2.88 -25.28
CA ASP A 279 -3.27 -2.39 -24.13
C ASP A 279 -3.63 -3.57 -23.21
N ASP A 280 -2.65 -4.00 -22.46
CA ASP A 280 -2.77 -5.09 -21.49
C ASP A 280 -2.48 -4.62 -20.07
N GLU A 281 -3.00 -5.34 -19.11
CA GLU A 281 -2.67 -5.20 -17.71
C GLU A 281 -1.47 -6.07 -17.33
N MET A 282 -0.68 -5.57 -16.38
CA MET A 282 0.41 -6.32 -15.78
C MET A 282 0.43 -6.11 -14.27
N ILE A 283 0.49 -7.20 -13.52
CA ILE A 283 0.60 -7.17 -12.07
C ILE A 283 1.97 -7.69 -11.64
N PHE A 284 2.62 -6.95 -10.76
CA PHE A 284 3.84 -7.33 -10.07
C PHE A 284 3.53 -7.58 -8.59
N SER A 285 4.12 -8.62 -8.02
CA SER A 285 4.01 -8.93 -6.59
C SER A 285 5.38 -9.25 -6.01
N ARG A 286 5.64 -8.76 -4.79
CA ARG A 286 6.80 -9.20 -3.99
C ARG A 286 6.58 -10.53 -3.29
N CYS A 287 5.35 -11.04 -3.36
CA CYS A 287 4.93 -12.31 -2.79
C CYS A 287 4.59 -13.30 -3.91
N PRO A 288 4.62 -14.62 -3.64
CA PRO A 288 4.28 -15.61 -4.63
C PRO A 288 2.88 -15.40 -5.22
N ILE A 289 2.74 -15.57 -6.52
CA ILE A 289 1.45 -15.59 -7.20
C ILE A 289 0.95 -17.02 -7.20
N LEU A 290 -0.24 -17.24 -6.63
CA LEU A 290 -0.88 -18.56 -6.50
C LEU A 290 -1.70 -18.91 -7.73
N ASP A 291 -2.35 -17.91 -8.32
CA ASP A 291 -3.28 -18.08 -9.43
C ASP A 291 -3.40 -16.78 -10.23
N ALA A 292 -3.71 -16.88 -11.52
CA ALA A 292 -3.96 -15.73 -12.39
C ALA A 292 -4.96 -16.10 -13.49
N GLU A 293 -5.94 -15.24 -13.70
CA GLU A 293 -7.02 -15.41 -14.69
C GLU A 293 -7.28 -14.10 -15.42
N THR A 294 -7.60 -14.21 -16.72
CA THR A 294 -8.05 -13.08 -17.53
C THR A 294 -9.50 -13.25 -17.89
N HIS A 295 -10.31 -12.22 -17.61
CA HIS A 295 -11.73 -12.17 -17.92
C HIS A 295 -11.99 -11.06 -18.94
N HIS A 296 -12.57 -11.44 -20.10
CA HIS A 296 -12.89 -10.48 -21.15
C HIS A 296 -14.14 -9.68 -20.81
N LEU A 297 -14.07 -8.38 -21.05
CA LEU A 297 -15.19 -7.45 -20.94
C LEU A 297 -15.80 -7.16 -22.31
N LEU A 298 -16.98 -6.58 -22.34
CA LEU A 298 -17.64 -6.18 -23.58
C LEU A 298 -16.75 -5.24 -24.42
N GLY A 299 -16.65 -5.54 -25.70
CA GLY A 299 -15.84 -4.76 -26.64
C GLY A 299 -14.40 -5.27 -26.80
N PRO A 300 -13.61 -4.65 -27.67
CA PRO A 300 -12.23 -5.04 -27.89
C PRO A 300 -11.32 -4.49 -26.79
N LEU A 301 -10.22 -5.18 -26.57
CA LEU A 301 -9.06 -4.72 -25.78
C LEU A 301 -9.30 -4.47 -24.29
N ARG A 302 -10.45 -4.85 -23.73
CA ARG A 302 -10.76 -4.59 -22.31
C ARG A 302 -10.99 -5.89 -21.56
N ASN A 303 -10.31 -5.98 -20.42
CA ASN A 303 -10.29 -7.18 -19.62
C ASN A 303 -10.18 -6.84 -18.13
N VAL A 304 -10.37 -7.86 -17.31
CA VAL A 304 -9.94 -7.87 -15.90
C VAL A 304 -8.86 -8.93 -15.76
N LEU A 305 -7.69 -8.54 -15.30
CA LEU A 305 -6.65 -9.46 -14.85
C LEU A 305 -6.83 -9.69 -13.35
N ARG A 306 -7.29 -10.88 -12.98
CA ARG A 306 -7.32 -11.33 -11.58
C ARG A 306 -6.01 -12.05 -11.25
N VAL A 307 -5.42 -11.71 -10.11
CA VAL A 307 -4.25 -12.39 -9.56
C VAL A 307 -4.49 -12.69 -8.08
N ARG A 308 -4.29 -13.94 -7.67
CA ARG A 308 -4.27 -14.35 -6.25
C ARG A 308 -2.83 -14.43 -5.76
N ILE A 309 -2.52 -13.72 -4.69
CA ILE A 309 -1.17 -13.55 -4.13
C ILE A 309 -1.10 -14.21 -2.75
N ASP A 310 -0.03 -14.96 -2.48
CA ASP A 310 0.30 -15.50 -1.15
C ASP A 310 1.01 -14.44 -0.30
N HIS A 311 0.24 -13.45 0.16
CA HIS A 311 0.79 -12.38 0.96
C HIS A 311 0.94 -12.82 2.43
N PRO A 312 1.92 -12.30 3.20
CA PRO A 312 2.11 -12.64 4.61
C PRO A 312 0.91 -12.36 5.52
N ILE A 313 0.01 -11.48 5.13
CA ILE A 313 -1.25 -11.23 5.85
C ILE A 313 -2.33 -12.29 5.54
N GLY A 314 -2.13 -13.14 4.54
CA GLY A 314 -3.08 -14.10 4.00
C GLY A 314 -3.19 -13.99 2.48
N ALA A 315 -3.93 -14.87 1.85
CA ALA A 315 -4.19 -14.74 0.41
C ALA A 315 -4.87 -13.40 0.11
N LEU A 316 -4.49 -12.77 -0.99
CA LEU A 316 -5.01 -11.48 -1.46
C LEU A 316 -5.43 -11.62 -2.92
N ASP A 317 -6.68 -11.29 -3.24
CA ASP A 317 -7.12 -11.18 -4.63
C ASP A 317 -6.95 -9.75 -5.14
N VAL A 318 -6.38 -9.60 -6.32
CA VAL A 318 -6.15 -8.30 -6.99
C VAL A 318 -6.76 -8.36 -8.37
N TYR A 319 -7.66 -7.42 -8.66
CA TYR A 319 -8.36 -7.27 -9.94
C TYR A 319 -7.89 -5.99 -10.61
N ALA A 320 -7.06 -6.09 -11.64
CA ALA A 320 -6.61 -4.96 -12.43
C ALA A 320 -7.44 -4.83 -13.71
N THR A 321 -7.77 -3.59 -14.08
CA THR A 321 -8.53 -3.31 -15.29
C THR A 321 -8.13 -1.98 -15.91
N HIS A 322 -8.42 -1.85 -17.22
CA HIS A 322 -8.49 -0.60 -17.94
C HIS A 322 -9.81 -0.57 -18.71
N LEU A 323 -10.79 0.23 -18.28
CA LEU A 323 -12.08 0.34 -18.96
C LEU A 323 -11.97 1.18 -20.24
N ALA A 324 -12.95 1.08 -21.11
CA ALA A 324 -12.94 1.77 -22.40
C ALA A 324 -12.75 3.28 -22.24
N SER A 325 -11.73 3.81 -22.94
CA SER A 325 -11.43 5.23 -23.04
C SER A 325 -11.97 5.83 -24.34
N GLY A 326 -12.01 7.16 -24.42
CA GLY A 326 -12.39 7.91 -25.61
C GLY A 326 -13.90 7.95 -25.88
N GLY A 327 -14.31 8.92 -26.72
CA GLY A 327 -15.72 9.25 -26.93
C GLY A 327 -16.52 8.13 -27.58
N ASP A 328 -16.03 7.58 -28.69
CA ASP A 328 -16.85 6.71 -29.53
C ASP A 328 -16.95 5.26 -29.01
N LEU A 329 -15.88 4.71 -28.42
CA LEU A 329 -15.89 3.34 -27.90
C LEU A 329 -16.56 3.28 -26.52
N ALA A 330 -16.19 4.19 -25.63
CA ALA A 330 -16.71 4.23 -24.26
C ALA A 330 -18.18 4.57 -24.19
N ASN A 331 -18.60 5.55 -25.02
CA ASN A 331 -19.99 6.05 -25.09
C ASN A 331 -20.82 5.35 -26.16
N SER A 332 -20.26 4.39 -26.89
CA SER A 332 -21.05 3.56 -27.80
C SER A 332 -22.21 2.96 -27.03
N GLY A 333 -23.42 3.09 -27.59
CA GLY A 333 -24.62 2.56 -26.99
C GLY A 333 -24.51 1.04 -26.78
N CYS A 334 -25.13 0.56 -25.77
CA CYS A 334 -25.36 -0.84 -25.54
C CYS A 334 -26.84 -1.14 -25.83
N PRO A 335 -27.24 -1.85 -26.90
CA PRO A 335 -26.42 -2.53 -27.92
C PRO A 335 -25.72 -1.59 -28.89
N GLY A 336 -24.51 -1.96 -29.29
CA GLY A 336 -23.64 -1.15 -30.13
C GLY A 336 -22.86 -1.97 -31.14
N PRO A 337 -21.75 -1.41 -31.69
CA PRO A 337 -20.97 -2.09 -32.72
C PRO A 337 -20.34 -3.42 -32.25
N PHE A 338 -20.31 -3.68 -30.95
CA PHE A 338 -19.71 -4.87 -30.35
C PHE A 338 -20.72 -5.98 -30.03
N GLY A 339 -21.96 -5.85 -30.52
CA GLY A 339 -23.02 -6.87 -30.37
C GLY A 339 -24.12 -6.45 -29.38
N PRO A 340 -25.01 -7.41 -29.04
CA PRO A 340 -26.06 -7.14 -28.07
C PRO A 340 -25.47 -6.92 -26.67
N CYS A 341 -26.10 -6.03 -25.90
CA CYS A 341 -25.79 -5.91 -24.49
C CYS A 341 -26.02 -7.24 -23.77
N PRO A 342 -25.06 -7.69 -22.96
CA PRO A 342 -25.28 -8.76 -22.01
C PRO A 342 -26.46 -8.49 -21.09
N ALA A 343 -27.18 -9.57 -20.70
CA ALA A 343 -28.41 -9.45 -19.92
C ALA A 343 -28.16 -8.76 -18.55
N GLU A 344 -27.05 -9.02 -17.93
CA GLU A 344 -26.63 -8.42 -16.67
C GLU A 344 -26.46 -6.89 -16.79
N CYS A 345 -25.89 -6.40 -17.89
CA CYS A 345 -25.74 -4.98 -18.15
C CYS A 345 -27.10 -4.28 -18.31
N ILE A 346 -28.03 -4.92 -19.06
CA ILE A 346 -29.39 -4.41 -19.24
C ILE A 346 -30.11 -4.36 -17.89
N ALA A 347 -30.01 -5.43 -17.11
CA ALA A 347 -30.65 -5.50 -15.79
C ALA A 347 -30.14 -4.44 -14.81
N ALA A 348 -28.86 -4.08 -14.90
CA ALA A 348 -28.24 -3.03 -14.12
C ALA A 348 -28.55 -1.61 -14.64
N GLY A 349 -29.13 -1.49 -15.84
CA GLY A 349 -29.46 -0.19 -16.46
C GLY A 349 -28.28 0.46 -17.18
N ALA A 350 -27.23 -0.30 -17.52
CA ALA A 350 -26.12 0.22 -18.32
C ALA A 350 -26.59 0.58 -19.74
N THR A 351 -26.17 1.74 -20.21
CA THR A 351 -26.55 2.31 -21.52
C THR A 351 -25.38 2.40 -22.49
N THR A 352 -24.15 2.31 -22.00
CA THR A 352 -22.93 2.41 -22.77
C THR A 352 -22.04 1.16 -22.57
N VAL A 353 -21.07 0.99 -23.49
CA VAL A 353 -20.08 -0.10 -23.41
C VAL A 353 -19.29 -0.02 -22.11
N ARG A 354 -18.79 1.16 -21.73
CA ARG A 354 -18.01 1.35 -20.50
C ARG A 354 -18.83 1.07 -19.24
N GLU A 355 -20.09 1.51 -19.22
CA GLU A 355 -20.99 1.18 -18.12
C GLU A 355 -21.21 -0.34 -17.97
N CYS A 356 -21.38 -1.04 -19.10
CA CYS A 356 -21.49 -2.51 -19.11
C CYS A 356 -20.19 -3.16 -18.62
N GLN A 357 -19.03 -2.68 -19.05
CA GLN A 357 -17.74 -3.19 -18.58
C GLN A 357 -17.59 -3.09 -17.06
N GLY A 358 -18.01 -1.95 -16.47
CA GLY A 358 -18.03 -1.79 -15.00
C GLY A 358 -18.93 -2.83 -14.32
N ILE A 359 -20.13 -3.10 -14.85
CA ILE A 359 -21.03 -4.14 -14.32
C ILE A 359 -20.41 -5.52 -14.47
N GLN A 360 -19.78 -5.82 -15.61
CA GLN A 360 -19.11 -7.10 -15.84
C GLN A 360 -17.94 -7.31 -14.88
N MET A 361 -17.16 -6.26 -14.57
CA MET A 361 -16.10 -6.35 -13.59
C MET A 361 -16.63 -6.71 -12.20
N LEU A 362 -17.74 -6.09 -11.76
CA LEU A 362 -18.39 -6.50 -10.50
C LEU A 362 -18.82 -7.97 -10.55
N GLY A 363 -19.38 -8.43 -11.68
CA GLY A 363 -19.73 -9.84 -11.87
C GLY A 363 -18.52 -10.78 -11.81
N VAL A 364 -17.35 -10.37 -12.31
CA VAL A 364 -16.10 -11.13 -12.19
C VAL A 364 -15.67 -11.21 -10.72
N ILE A 365 -15.71 -10.10 -9.99
CA ILE A 365 -15.39 -10.08 -8.55
C ILE A 365 -16.32 -11.04 -7.81
N ASP A 366 -17.63 -10.95 -8.01
CA ASP A 366 -18.62 -11.82 -7.35
C ASP A 366 -18.41 -13.31 -7.64
N ALA A 367 -18.02 -13.63 -8.87
CA ALA A 367 -17.84 -15.01 -9.30
C ALA A 367 -16.53 -15.66 -8.82
N THR A 368 -15.50 -14.85 -8.57
CA THR A 368 -14.13 -15.35 -8.34
C THR A 368 -13.56 -14.96 -6.97
N HIS A 369 -14.15 -13.99 -6.29
CA HIS A 369 -13.75 -13.59 -4.95
C HIS A 369 -14.16 -14.66 -3.95
N ASP A 370 -13.17 -15.27 -3.31
CA ASP A 370 -13.37 -16.28 -2.29
C ASP A 370 -13.40 -15.60 -0.91
N VAL A 371 -14.60 -15.36 -0.45
CA VAL A 371 -14.85 -14.80 0.88
C VAL A 371 -14.43 -15.81 1.96
N PRO A 372 -13.50 -15.53 2.89
CA PRO A 372 -13.15 -14.23 3.47
C PRO A 372 -11.84 -13.62 2.96
N THR A 373 -11.33 -14.00 1.82
CA THR A 373 -10.08 -13.44 1.27
C THR A 373 -10.25 -11.94 1.01
N PRO A 374 -9.30 -11.07 1.42
CA PRO A 374 -9.32 -9.67 1.01
C PRO A 374 -9.16 -9.53 -0.49
N ALA A 375 -9.78 -8.51 -1.04
CA ALA A 375 -9.64 -8.24 -2.44
C ALA A 375 -9.55 -6.73 -2.73
N LEU A 376 -8.85 -6.40 -3.79
CA LEU A 376 -8.66 -5.07 -4.31
C LEU A 376 -9.04 -5.04 -5.78
N ALA A 377 -9.78 -4.00 -6.18
CA ALA A 377 -10.02 -3.69 -7.57
C ALA A 377 -9.33 -2.36 -7.91
N LEU A 378 -8.50 -2.33 -8.94
CA LEU A 378 -7.66 -1.17 -9.21
C LEU A 378 -7.37 -0.99 -10.70
N GLY A 379 -6.99 0.21 -11.09
CA GLY A 379 -6.64 0.54 -12.46
C GLY A 379 -7.19 1.87 -12.95
N ASP A 380 -7.18 2.03 -14.25
CA ASP A 380 -7.80 3.12 -14.97
C ASP A 380 -9.22 2.75 -15.35
N PHE A 381 -10.18 3.35 -14.68
CA PHE A 381 -11.60 3.08 -14.91
C PHE A 381 -12.21 3.99 -15.99
N ASN A 382 -11.48 5.02 -16.41
CA ASN A 382 -11.95 6.01 -17.39
C ASN A 382 -13.29 6.65 -17.02
N VAL A 383 -13.60 6.75 -15.73
CA VAL A 383 -14.82 7.36 -15.19
C VAL A 383 -14.50 8.24 -14.01
N GLU A 384 -15.21 9.33 -13.87
CA GLU A 384 -15.12 10.22 -12.72
C GLU A 384 -16.01 9.77 -11.56
N PRO A 385 -15.70 10.19 -10.31
CA PRO A 385 -16.61 10.07 -9.19
C PRO A 385 -18.00 10.60 -9.48
N GLY A 386 -19.01 9.84 -9.04
CA GLY A 386 -20.43 10.16 -9.31
C GLY A 386 -20.97 9.67 -10.65
N SER A 387 -20.14 9.09 -11.53
CA SER A 387 -20.59 8.42 -12.75
C SER A 387 -21.40 7.14 -12.46
N PHE A 388 -22.02 6.57 -13.49
CA PHE A 388 -22.76 5.31 -13.36
C PHE A 388 -21.88 4.18 -12.79
N VAL A 389 -20.70 3.96 -13.36
CA VAL A 389 -19.78 2.91 -12.93
C VAL A 389 -19.32 3.14 -11.49
N TYR A 390 -18.88 4.35 -11.16
CA TYR A 390 -18.46 4.71 -9.81
C TYR A 390 -19.57 4.42 -8.78
N ASN A 391 -20.80 4.89 -9.08
CA ASN A 391 -21.96 4.68 -8.19
C ASN A 391 -22.35 3.21 -8.08
N ALA A 392 -22.20 2.41 -9.16
CA ALA A 392 -22.43 0.97 -9.12
C ALA A 392 -21.43 0.27 -8.19
N PHE A 393 -20.15 0.66 -8.21
CA PHE A 393 -19.11 0.12 -7.32
C PHE A 393 -19.40 0.47 -5.86
N VAL A 394 -19.74 1.73 -5.57
CA VAL A 394 -20.13 2.16 -4.21
C VAL A 394 -21.40 1.42 -3.74
N ALA A 395 -22.40 1.27 -4.60
CA ALA A 395 -23.64 0.55 -4.27
C ALA A 395 -23.39 -0.95 -4.05
N HIS A 396 -22.41 -1.53 -4.72
CA HIS A 396 -21.96 -2.91 -4.49
C HIS A 396 -21.16 -3.05 -3.17
N GLY A 397 -20.81 -1.96 -2.53
CA GLY A 397 -20.10 -1.90 -1.25
C GLY A 397 -18.59 -1.72 -1.37
N LEU A 398 -18.02 -1.56 -2.56
CA LEU A 398 -16.61 -1.24 -2.72
C LEU A 398 -16.31 0.14 -2.11
N VAL A 399 -15.14 0.27 -1.51
CA VAL A 399 -14.70 1.48 -0.83
C VAL A 399 -13.56 2.12 -1.61
N ASP A 400 -13.76 3.37 -2.02
CA ASP A 400 -12.72 4.20 -2.64
C ASP A 400 -11.68 4.57 -1.57
N THR A 401 -10.48 4.00 -1.68
CA THR A 401 -9.44 4.18 -0.68
C THR A 401 -8.93 5.62 -0.60
N TYR A 402 -9.00 6.37 -1.69
CA TYR A 402 -8.56 7.76 -1.74
C TYR A 402 -9.46 8.68 -0.90
N LEU A 403 -10.78 8.54 -1.03
CA LEU A 403 -11.71 9.35 -0.26
C LEU A 403 -11.85 8.86 1.19
N LEU A 404 -11.58 7.58 1.44
CA LEU A 404 -11.65 7.01 2.79
C LEU A 404 -10.73 7.74 3.78
N VAL A 405 -9.56 8.17 3.33
CA VAL A 405 -8.58 8.90 4.16
C VAL A 405 -8.81 10.43 4.17
N GLY A 406 -9.91 10.89 3.59
CA GLY A 406 -10.31 12.30 3.64
C GLY A 406 -9.54 13.22 2.69
N LEU A 407 -8.87 12.68 1.69
CA LEU A 407 -8.21 13.49 0.66
C LEU A 407 -9.26 14.24 -0.17
N PRO A 408 -8.93 15.45 -0.64
CA PRO A 408 -9.85 16.24 -1.44
C PRO A 408 -10.06 15.60 -2.81
N GLU A 409 -11.27 15.68 -3.34
CA GLU A 409 -11.56 15.29 -4.72
C GLU A 409 -10.75 16.13 -5.72
N CYS A 410 -10.58 15.63 -6.95
CA CYS A 410 -9.83 16.30 -8.00
C CYS A 410 -10.31 17.73 -8.23
N ASP A 411 -9.37 18.66 -8.14
CA ASP A 411 -9.56 20.05 -8.55
C ASP A 411 -8.87 20.27 -9.91
N SER A 412 -9.66 20.30 -10.98
CA SER A 412 -9.19 20.46 -12.36
C SER A 412 -8.41 21.75 -12.63
N MET A 413 -8.55 22.78 -11.77
CA MET A 413 -7.79 24.03 -11.94
C MET A 413 -6.38 23.94 -11.36
N THR A 414 -6.21 23.20 -10.27
CA THR A 414 -4.92 23.08 -9.58
C THR A 414 -4.22 21.76 -9.85
N GLY A 415 -4.93 20.75 -10.33
CA GLY A 415 -4.45 19.38 -10.52
C GLY A 415 -4.34 18.55 -9.24
N ILE A 416 -4.67 19.16 -8.09
CA ILE A 416 -4.62 18.46 -6.79
C ILE A 416 -5.69 17.37 -6.77
N GLY A 417 -5.28 16.15 -6.43
CA GLY A 417 -6.18 15.00 -6.35
C GLY A 417 -6.53 14.38 -7.71
N CYS A 418 -6.02 14.90 -8.82
CA CYS A 418 -6.31 14.40 -10.15
C CYS A 418 -5.29 13.36 -10.61
N THR A 419 -5.73 12.40 -11.42
CA THR A 419 -4.88 11.29 -11.91
C THR A 419 -4.71 11.28 -13.43
N SER A 420 -5.54 11.99 -14.20
CA SER A 420 -5.48 12.08 -15.65
C SER A 420 -5.78 13.48 -16.16
N GLY A 421 -5.48 13.76 -17.42
CA GLY A 421 -5.77 15.05 -18.06
C GLY A 421 -4.62 15.60 -18.92
N ARG A 422 -3.45 14.96 -18.93
CA ARG A 422 -2.44 15.17 -19.96
C ARG A 422 -2.89 14.38 -21.20
N ILE A 423 -2.64 14.92 -22.38
CA ILE A 423 -3.08 14.25 -23.61
C ILE A 423 -2.08 13.15 -23.96
N ASP A 424 -2.54 11.92 -24.01
CA ASP A 424 -1.77 10.67 -24.14
C ASP A 424 -0.93 10.58 -25.42
N ASP A 425 -1.35 11.21 -26.50
CA ASP A 425 -0.68 11.17 -27.80
C ASP A 425 0.21 12.40 -28.08
N GLN A 426 0.43 13.25 -27.08
CA GLN A 426 1.23 14.47 -27.22
C GLN A 426 2.56 14.38 -26.46
N LEU A 427 3.65 14.15 -27.20
CA LEU A 427 5.00 14.17 -26.63
C LEU A 427 5.28 15.47 -25.84
N THR A 428 4.78 16.61 -26.32
CA THR A 428 4.93 17.91 -25.67
C THR A 428 4.31 17.97 -24.29
N ASP A 429 3.30 17.17 -24.02
CA ASP A 429 2.61 17.17 -22.73
C ASP A 429 3.47 16.46 -21.66
N ILE A 430 4.05 15.32 -21.99
CA ILE A 430 4.96 14.62 -21.08
C ILE A 430 6.33 15.28 -20.94
N GLU A 431 6.65 16.27 -21.77
CA GLU A 431 7.84 17.11 -21.68
C GLU A 431 7.57 18.49 -21.04
N ASN A 432 6.33 18.80 -20.70
CA ASN A 432 5.95 20.08 -20.10
C ASN A 432 5.78 19.97 -18.57
N PRO A 433 6.72 20.50 -17.77
CA PRO A 433 6.62 20.41 -16.31
C PRO A 433 5.47 21.20 -15.69
N ALA A 434 4.86 22.11 -16.45
CA ALA A 434 3.76 22.96 -15.95
C ALA A 434 2.37 22.37 -16.22
N LEU A 435 2.28 21.20 -16.85
CA LEU A 435 1.00 20.61 -17.21
C LEU A 435 0.36 19.86 -16.03
N ASN A 436 -0.82 20.30 -15.63
CA ASN A 436 -1.59 19.69 -14.56
C ASN A 436 -2.53 18.58 -15.06
N GLN A 437 -2.91 17.69 -14.17
CA GLN A 437 -4.02 16.76 -14.35
C GLN A 437 -5.36 17.49 -14.14
N THR A 438 -6.44 16.96 -14.68
CA THR A 438 -7.76 17.59 -14.63
C THR A 438 -8.89 16.68 -14.20
N GLU A 439 -8.66 15.36 -14.13
CA GLU A 439 -9.66 14.32 -13.84
C GLU A 439 -9.10 13.29 -12.87
N ARG A 440 -9.96 12.67 -12.06
CA ARG A 440 -9.61 11.48 -11.27
C ARG A 440 -10.39 10.29 -11.82
N ILE A 441 -9.70 9.43 -12.57
CA ILE A 441 -10.27 8.28 -13.25
C ILE A 441 -9.55 6.97 -12.92
N ASP A 442 -8.42 7.06 -12.21
CA ASP A 442 -7.71 5.92 -11.64
C ASP A 442 -8.18 5.70 -10.20
N PHE A 443 -8.36 4.44 -9.80
CA PHE A 443 -8.86 4.08 -8.49
C PHE A 443 -8.14 2.86 -7.92
N ILE A 444 -8.09 2.81 -6.59
CA ILE A 444 -7.87 1.60 -5.81
C ILE A 444 -9.10 1.42 -4.92
N TRP A 445 -9.87 0.38 -5.20
CA TRP A 445 -11.05 0.01 -4.45
C TRP A 445 -10.75 -1.12 -3.50
N LEU A 446 -11.17 -0.97 -2.24
CA LEU A 446 -11.24 -2.08 -1.32
C LEU A 446 -12.55 -2.83 -1.56
N VAL A 447 -12.45 -4.11 -1.92
CA VAL A 447 -13.60 -5.00 -2.01
C VAL A 447 -13.98 -5.42 -0.59
N PRO A 448 -15.20 -5.17 -0.12
CA PRO A 448 -15.58 -5.48 1.24
C PRO A 448 -15.48 -6.99 1.47
N PRO A 449 -14.82 -7.39 2.57
CA PRO A 449 -14.83 -8.78 2.97
C PRO A 449 -16.23 -9.18 3.45
N ALA A 450 -16.50 -10.50 3.52
CA ALA A 450 -17.76 -10.99 4.09
C ALA A 450 -18.02 -10.42 5.49
N PRO A 451 -19.30 -10.36 5.90
CA PRO A 451 -19.65 -9.95 7.25
C PRO A 451 -18.86 -10.73 8.30
N GLY A 452 -18.01 -10.04 9.07
CA GLY A 452 -17.19 -10.62 10.13
C GLY A 452 -15.68 -10.66 9.85
N SER A 453 -15.22 -10.34 8.66
CA SER A 453 -13.81 -10.06 8.39
C SER A 453 -13.59 -8.54 8.40
N ASN A 454 -12.51 -8.10 9.02
CA ASN A 454 -12.22 -6.68 9.19
C ASN A 454 -11.03 -6.29 8.30
N CYS A 455 -11.27 -6.14 6.99
CA CYS A 455 -10.36 -5.35 6.18
C CYS A 455 -10.81 -3.90 6.33
N THR A 456 -10.06 -3.13 7.06
CA THR A 456 -10.23 -1.68 7.13
C THR A 456 -9.03 -1.06 6.43
N ALA A 457 -9.29 -0.14 5.53
CA ALA A 457 -8.26 0.84 5.25
C ALA A 457 -8.14 1.64 6.56
N ASP A 458 -7.04 1.46 7.27
CA ASP A 458 -6.86 2.13 8.53
C ASP A 458 -6.26 3.50 8.25
N VAL A 459 -6.95 4.52 8.71
CA VAL A 459 -6.58 5.93 8.56
C VAL A 459 -5.34 6.27 9.39
N GLU A 460 -5.02 5.46 10.40
CA GLU A 460 -3.82 5.57 11.21
C GLU A 460 -3.04 4.25 11.13
N LEU A 461 -2.20 4.10 10.14
CA LEU A 461 -1.15 3.10 10.20
C LEU A 461 -0.22 3.45 11.38
N PRO A 462 -0.07 2.55 12.38
CA PRO A 462 1.07 2.60 13.26
C PRO A 462 2.31 2.31 12.42
N GLY A 463 2.90 3.32 11.87
CA GLY A 463 3.99 3.16 10.93
C GLY A 463 3.85 3.98 9.67
N ASP A 464 2.90 4.91 9.66
CA ASP A 464 2.91 6.04 8.74
C ASP A 464 4.33 6.64 8.72
N PRO A 465 5.11 6.31 7.68
CA PRO A 465 6.53 6.65 7.70
C PRO A 465 6.75 8.15 7.55
N ASP A 466 5.76 8.91 7.09
CA ASP A 466 5.82 10.35 6.92
C ASP A 466 5.02 11.10 7.99
N GLY A 467 4.22 10.40 8.82
CA GLY A 467 3.46 11.00 9.92
C GLY A 467 2.32 11.87 9.46
N ASP A 468 1.90 11.74 8.20
CA ASP A 468 0.83 12.54 7.63
C ASP A 468 -0.58 11.91 7.83
N GLY A 469 -0.64 10.68 8.31
CA GLY A 469 -1.89 9.96 8.56
C GLY A 469 -2.61 9.48 7.30
N VAL A 470 -1.94 9.51 6.14
CA VAL A 470 -2.58 9.23 4.84
C VAL A 470 -2.30 7.82 4.38
N ALA A 471 -3.32 6.98 4.37
CA ALA A 471 -3.26 5.60 3.89
C ALA A 471 -3.31 5.48 2.36
N THR A 472 -3.70 6.52 1.66
CA THR A 472 -3.72 6.57 0.18
C THR A 472 -3.12 7.87 -0.30
N ARG A 473 -2.30 7.83 -1.34
CA ARG A 473 -1.63 9.00 -1.92
C ARG A 473 -1.41 8.83 -3.41
N LEU A 474 -1.20 9.95 -4.08
CA LEU A 474 -0.73 9.97 -5.46
C LEU A 474 0.78 9.77 -5.53
N PHE A 475 1.29 9.26 -6.65
CA PHE A 475 2.71 9.22 -6.96
C PHE A 475 2.92 9.49 -8.46
N ALA A 476 4.11 9.87 -8.87
CA ALA A 476 4.39 10.42 -10.19
C ALA A 476 3.53 11.67 -10.52
N ASP A 477 3.11 12.36 -9.47
CA ASP A 477 2.26 13.55 -9.47
C ASP A 477 3.05 14.87 -9.53
N VAL A 478 4.37 14.78 -9.56
CA VAL A 478 5.29 15.89 -9.72
C VAL A 478 6.20 15.67 -10.92
N PRO A 479 6.65 16.76 -11.62
CA PRO A 479 7.61 16.61 -12.69
C PRO A 479 8.90 16.00 -12.17
N ASN A 480 9.50 15.12 -12.95
CA ASN A 480 10.70 14.33 -12.67
C ASN A 480 11.59 14.88 -11.53
N PRO A 481 11.40 14.47 -10.28
CA PRO A 481 12.12 15.01 -9.13
C PRO A 481 13.55 14.46 -9.02
N PHE A 482 13.90 13.48 -9.84
CA PHE A 482 15.20 12.78 -9.81
C PHE A 482 16.24 13.45 -10.71
N SER A 483 15.84 14.48 -11.48
CA SER A 483 16.73 15.28 -12.33
C SER A 483 16.63 16.77 -11.96
N GLY A 484 17.70 17.52 -12.20
CA GLY A 484 17.73 18.96 -11.95
C GLY A 484 16.91 19.79 -12.96
N SER A 485 16.52 19.20 -14.09
CA SER A 485 15.69 19.79 -15.14
C SER A 485 14.96 18.68 -15.89
N CYS A 486 13.85 19.03 -16.52
CA CYS A 486 13.16 18.14 -17.44
C CYS A 486 12.53 18.95 -18.58
N GLY A 487 12.29 18.33 -19.72
CA GLY A 487 11.78 19.02 -20.90
C GLY A 487 11.96 18.24 -22.19
N PRO A 488 11.88 18.96 -23.34
CA PRO A 488 12.20 18.40 -24.64
C PRO A 488 13.63 17.87 -24.70
N SER A 489 13.83 16.79 -25.49
CA SER A 489 15.17 16.23 -25.69
C SER A 489 16.18 17.32 -26.10
N PRO A 490 17.40 17.40 -25.51
CA PRO A 490 18.08 16.35 -24.74
C PRO A 490 17.79 16.30 -23.22
N ASP A 491 16.93 17.17 -22.69
CA ASP A 491 16.59 17.12 -21.28
C ASP A 491 15.82 15.82 -20.97
N PRO A 492 15.87 15.32 -19.72
CA PRO A 492 15.06 14.20 -19.27
C PRO A 492 13.56 14.47 -19.44
N VAL A 493 12.77 13.41 -19.63
CA VAL A 493 11.30 13.51 -19.67
C VAL A 493 10.75 14.01 -18.34
N CYS A 494 9.69 14.83 -18.36
CA CYS A 494 9.10 15.38 -17.13
C CYS A 494 8.15 14.40 -16.45
N TRP A 495 7.36 13.67 -17.20
CA TRP A 495 6.33 12.81 -16.65
C TRP A 495 6.54 11.34 -17.04
N ALA A 496 6.28 10.46 -16.10
CA ALA A 496 6.37 9.02 -16.31
C ALA A 496 5.26 8.50 -17.23
N SER A 497 4.10 9.17 -17.18
CA SER A 497 2.91 8.88 -17.96
C SER A 497 2.08 10.17 -18.12
N ASP A 498 1.07 10.14 -18.96
CA ASP A 498 -0.02 11.10 -19.01
C ASP A 498 -0.95 10.95 -17.78
N HIS A 499 -0.85 9.83 -17.06
CA HIS A 499 -1.48 9.60 -15.78
C HIS A 499 -0.56 9.87 -14.59
N THR A 500 -1.17 10.05 -13.44
CA THR A 500 -0.59 10.03 -12.12
C THR A 500 -1.00 8.72 -11.44
N GLY A 501 -0.06 8.03 -10.80
CA GLY A 501 -0.33 6.77 -10.13
C GLY A 501 -1.01 6.97 -8.77
N MET A 502 -1.70 5.94 -8.31
CA MET A 502 -2.26 5.85 -6.96
C MET A 502 -1.52 4.79 -6.15
N GLN A 503 -1.27 5.07 -4.88
CA GLN A 503 -0.77 4.11 -3.91
C GLN A 503 -1.70 4.08 -2.70
N ALA A 504 -2.02 2.90 -2.23
CA ALA A 504 -2.74 2.68 -0.98
C ALA A 504 -1.93 1.77 -0.06
N ASP A 505 -1.82 2.16 1.19
CA ASP A 505 -1.27 1.35 2.27
C ASP A 505 -2.46 0.83 3.10
N LEU A 506 -2.71 -0.46 3.02
CA LEU A 506 -3.91 -1.09 3.54
C LEU A 506 -3.58 -1.98 4.73
N ASN A 507 -4.25 -1.81 5.84
CA ASN A 507 -4.26 -2.76 6.94
C ASN A 507 -5.46 -3.69 6.80
N CYS A 508 -5.22 -4.91 6.40
CA CYS A 508 -6.22 -5.96 6.41
C CYS A 508 -6.03 -6.83 7.66
N LEU A 509 -6.97 -6.77 8.58
CA LEU A 509 -7.06 -7.68 9.71
C LEU A 509 -7.89 -8.89 9.29
N PHE A 510 -7.27 -10.03 9.17
CA PHE A 510 -7.93 -11.31 8.82
C PHE A 510 -8.08 -12.19 10.02
#